data_db3fe0d2065b75ba5d52e35a95f23f9a
#
_entry.id   db3fe0d2065b75ba5d52e35a95f23f9a
#
_cell.length_a   1.000
_cell.length_b   1.000
_cell.length_c   1.000
_cell.angle_alpha   90.00
_cell.angle_beta   90.00
_cell.angle_gamma   90.00
#
_symmetry.space_group_name_H-M   'P 1'
#
loop_
_entity.id
_entity.type
_entity.pdbx_description
1 polymer ?
#
loop_
_entity_poly.entity_id
_entity_poly.type
_entity_poly.pdbx_seq_one_letter_code
_entity_poly.pdbx_strand_id
1 'polypeptide(L)'
;MLARARSFYGSGATPAVPRLAATVLLLRPEASGGQSGGYQVYAIRRVPTMPFAPGMYAFPGGSVDPRDAGAGIRWAGPDAATWARRLGQSPDQAEAVVCAAVREVFEESGILLAGPTGSTIVDDVSGDDWEVERAALVARQLGFAEFLRARDLALRADLLAPWARWITPEFEPRRYDTYFFLARLPDGQLTRNVGGEADEVRWVRPIDRRGLPMLPPTRATLKQVDAYGSIDELMAAAAARDAATPVMPRLVQA
;
A
#
# COMPACT_ATOMS: atom_id res chain seq x y z
N MET A 1 13.51 -0.36 -21.38
CA MET A 1 12.04 -0.33 -21.51
C MET A 1 11.58 -0.31 -22.96
N LEU A 2 11.93 0.68 -23.80
CA LEU A 2 11.51 0.79 -25.22
C LEU A 2 11.85 -0.45 -26.08
N ALA A 3 13.07 -1.00 -25.99
CA ALA A 3 13.47 -2.18 -26.73
C ALA A 3 12.62 -3.42 -26.37
N ARG A 4 12.35 -3.63 -25.08
CA ARG A 4 11.50 -4.73 -24.61
C ARG A 4 10.08 -4.62 -25.15
N ALA A 5 9.51 -3.43 -25.10
CA ALA A 5 8.17 -3.20 -25.59
C ALA A 5 8.07 -3.42 -27.11
N ARG A 6 9.04 -2.92 -27.89
CA ARG A 6 9.08 -3.19 -29.35
C ARG A 6 9.16 -4.69 -29.65
N SER A 7 10.02 -5.42 -28.92
CA SER A 7 10.14 -6.88 -29.07
C SER A 7 8.83 -7.58 -28.72
N PHE A 8 8.19 -7.21 -27.64
CA PHE A 8 6.93 -7.79 -27.20
C PHE A 8 5.80 -7.59 -28.22
N TYR A 9 5.55 -6.33 -28.63
CA TYR A 9 4.49 -6.06 -29.59
C TYR A 9 4.79 -6.59 -31.00
N GLY A 10 6.07 -6.72 -31.38
CA GLY A 10 6.49 -7.32 -32.64
C GLY A 10 6.39 -8.84 -32.68
N SER A 11 6.38 -9.51 -31.54
CA SER A 11 6.33 -10.99 -31.43
C SER A 11 4.91 -11.56 -31.37
N GLY A 12 3.89 -10.72 -31.15
CA GLY A 12 2.51 -11.19 -30.88
C GLY A 12 2.36 -11.96 -29.55
N ALA A 13 3.29 -11.78 -28.61
CA ALA A 13 3.25 -12.45 -27.32
C ALA A 13 2.02 -12.07 -26.48
N THR A 14 1.45 -13.03 -25.77
CA THR A 14 0.34 -12.79 -24.84
C THR A 14 0.85 -12.14 -23.55
N PRO A 15 0.23 -11.04 -23.07
CA PRO A 15 0.61 -10.42 -21.82
C PRO A 15 0.43 -11.36 -20.63
N ALA A 16 1.36 -11.30 -19.67
CA ALA A 16 1.17 -11.98 -18.40
C ALA A 16 -0.05 -11.39 -17.66
N VAL A 17 -0.80 -12.23 -16.95
CA VAL A 17 -1.94 -11.78 -16.13
C VAL A 17 -1.41 -10.97 -14.95
N PRO A 18 -1.90 -9.75 -14.70
CA PRO A 18 -1.49 -8.95 -13.56
C PRO A 18 -1.92 -9.60 -12.25
N ARG A 19 -1.03 -9.62 -11.24
CA ARG A 19 -1.37 -10.05 -9.88
C ARG A 19 -1.94 -8.87 -9.10
N LEU A 20 -3.01 -9.09 -8.35
CA LEU A 20 -3.55 -8.09 -7.44
C LEU A 20 -2.51 -7.74 -6.38
N ALA A 21 -2.39 -6.45 -6.08
CA ALA A 21 -1.48 -5.92 -5.11
C ALA A 21 -2.08 -4.68 -4.43
N ALA A 22 -1.63 -4.38 -3.23
CA ALA A 22 -1.98 -3.17 -2.50
C ALA A 22 -0.74 -2.46 -2.00
N THR A 23 -0.79 -1.13 -1.94
CA THR A 23 0.26 -0.31 -1.34
C THR A 23 -0.36 0.88 -0.63
N VAL A 24 0.25 1.32 0.47
CA VAL A 24 -0.32 2.33 1.36
C VAL A 24 0.64 3.48 1.56
N LEU A 25 0.19 4.69 1.24
CA LEU A 25 0.83 5.93 1.65
C LEU A 25 0.46 6.18 3.12
N LEU A 26 1.32 5.77 4.03
CA LEU A 26 1.16 6.06 5.44
C LEU A 26 1.59 7.51 5.68
N LEU A 27 0.71 8.31 6.29
CA LEU A 27 0.81 9.76 6.40
C LEU A 27 0.98 10.18 7.86
N ARG A 28 1.91 11.11 8.13
CA ARG A 28 2.00 11.77 9.42
C ARG A 28 2.10 13.29 9.26
N PRO A 29 1.66 14.08 10.23
CA PRO A 29 1.93 15.51 10.24
C PRO A 29 3.44 15.76 10.22
N GLU A 30 3.88 16.82 9.55
CA GLU A 30 5.24 17.31 9.68
C GLU A 30 5.42 17.92 11.08
N ALA A 31 6.52 17.56 11.77
CA ALA A 31 6.81 18.16 13.08
C ALA A 31 6.96 19.68 12.93
N SER A 32 6.22 20.44 13.71
CA SER A 32 6.06 21.89 13.60
C SER A 32 7.39 22.62 13.76
N GLY A 33 7.95 23.06 12.64
CA GLY A 33 9.05 24.02 12.56
C GLY A 33 8.75 25.17 11.57
N GLY A 34 7.57 25.17 10.94
CA GLY A 34 7.15 26.17 9.95
C GLY A 34 5.64 26.36 9.95
N GLN A 35 5.21 27.53 9.52
CA GLN A 35 3.82 28.02 9.51
C GLN A 35 2.85 27.32 8.54
N SER A 36 3.19 26.14 8.04
CA SER A 36 2.31 25.40 7.10
C SER A 36 2.21 23.97 7.58
N GLY A 37 1.01 23.52 7.92
CA GLY A 37 0.68 22.18 8.38
C GLY A 37 0.90 21.11 7.31
N GLY A 38 2.14 20.94 6.85
CA GLY A 38 2.56 19.94 5.89
C GLY A 38 2.51 18.52 6.47
N TYR A 39 2.75 17.56 5.61
CA TYR A 39 2.81 16.16 6.01
C TYR A 39 3.91 15.40 5.27
N GLN A 40 4.24 14.25 5.84
CA GLN A 40 5.22 13.33 5.30
C GLN A 40 4.57 11.99 4.99
N VAL A 41 5.13 11.28 4.02
CA VAL A 41 4.73 9.94 3.59
C VAL A 41 5.87 8.98 3.95
N TYR A 42 5.53 7.85 4.57
CA TYR A 42 6.48 6.79 4.86
C TYR A 42 6.89 6.08 3.57
N ALA A 43 8.18 5.93 3.35
CA ALA A 43 8.75 5.26 2.19
C ALA A 43 9.87 4.30 2.62
N ILE A 44 9.94 3.17 1.98
CA ILE A 44 10.97 2.15 2.15
C ILE A 44 11.84 2.09 0.90
N ARG A 45 13.17 1.92 1.05
CA ARG A 45 14.06 1.62 -0.07
C ARG A 45 14.27 0.11 -0.14
N ARG A 46 13.89 -0.47 -1.27
CA ARG A 46 13.97 -1.90 -1.51
C ARG A 46 15.45 -2.32 -1.59
N VAL A 47 15.79 -3.42 -0.90
CA VAL A 47 17.17 -3.92 -0.93
C VAL A 47 17.64 -4.20 -2.37
N PRO A 48 18.94 -4.03 -2.69
CA PRO A 48 19.46 -4.23 -4.04
C PRO A 48 19.29 -5.65 -4.60
N THR A 49 19.08 -6.64 -3.72
CA THR A 49 18.88 -8.06 -4.09
C THR A 49 17.44 -8.39 -4.50
N MET A 50 16.51 -7.44 -4.35
CA MET A 50 15.12 -7.68 -4.73
C MET A 50 14.95 -7.94 -6.23
N PRO A 51 14.16 -8.95 -6.63
CA PRO A 51 13.95 -9.29 -8.03
C PRO A 51 13.11 -8.27 -8.81
N PHE A 52 12.44 -7.34 -8.11
CA PHE A 52 11.64 -6.26 -8.69
C PHE A 52 11.99 -4.92 -8.03
N ALA A 53 12.26 -3.91 -8.86
CA ALA A 53 12.58 -2.53 -8.45
C ALA A 53 13.69 -2.44 -7.35
N PRO A 54 14.87 -3.09 -7.52
CA PRO A 54 15.95 -3.01 -6.54
C PRO A 54 16.43 -1.57 -6.35
N GLY A 55 16.68 -1.16 -5.10
CA GLY A 55 17.18 0.18 -4.76
C GLY A 55 16.18 1.32 -4.97
N MET A 56 14.94 1.03 -5.38
CA MET A 56 13.90 2.04 -5.56
C MET A 56 13.14 2.27 -4.24
N TYR A 57 12.73 3.52 -4.03
CA TYR A 57 11.78 3.83 -2.97
C TYR A 57 10.37 3.47 -3.39
N ALA A 58 9.65 2.85 -2.48
CA ALA A 58 8.25 2.46 -2.59
C ALA A 58 7.52 2.79 -1.28
N PHE A 59 6.19 2.72 -1.29
CA PHE A 59 5.40 2.71 -0.07
C PHE A 59 5.25 1.26 0.40
N PRO A 60 4.94 1.01 1.68
CA PRO A 60 4.59 -0.32 2.16
C PRO A 60 3.55 -0.98 1.27
N GLY A 61 3.80 -2.21 0.84
CA GLY A 61 2.87 -2.89 -0.05
C GLY A 61 3.44 -4.10 -0.77
N GLY A 62 2.52 -5.02 -1.12
CA GLY A 62 2.84 -6.24 -1.84
C GLY A 62 1.64 -6.89 -2.49
N SER A 63 1.80 -8.15 -2.88
CA SER A 63 0.76 -8.93 -3.54
C SER A 63 -0.31 -9.37 -2.56
N VAL A 64 -1.56 -9.45 -3.03
CA VAL A 64 -2.62 -10.15 -2.31
C VAL A 64 -2.22 -11.61 -2.12
N ASP A 65 -2.26 -12.09 -0.89
CA ASP A 65 -2.10 -13.51 -0.56
C ASP A 65 -3.47 -14.20 -0.71
N PRO A 66 -3.55 -15.40 -1.25
CA PRO A 66 -4.81 -16.16 -1.29
C PRO A 66 -5.52 -16.29 0.07
N ARG A 67 -4.76 -16.21 1.19
CA ARG A 67 -5.28 -16.24 2.56
C ARG A 67 -5.87 -14.90 3.04
N ASP A 68 -5.70 -13.82 2.26
CA ASP A 68 -6.31 -12.52 2.53
C ASP A 68 -7.81 -12.51 2.19
N ALA A 69 -8.30 -13.47 1.39
CA ALA A 69 -9.69 -13.58 0.97
C ALA A 69 -10.51 -14.56 1.83
N GLY A 70 -11.79 -14.26 2.05
CA GLY A 70 -12.75 -15.18 2.65
C GLY A 70 -12.45 -15.62 4.09
N ALA A 71 -11.66 -14.88 4.79
CA ALA A 71 -11.06 -15.32 6.04
C ALA A 71 -11.94 -15.13 7.29
N GLY A 72 -13.15 -14.60 7.16
CA GLY A 72 -14.04 -14.35 8.30
C GLY A 72 -13.44 -13.37 9.32
N ILE A 73 -12.71 -12.38 8.85
CA ILE A 73 -12.08 -11.34 9.67
C ILE A 73 -13.17 -10.46 10.27
N ARG A 74 -13.06 -10.09 11.53
CA ARG A 74 -13.86 -9.00 12.09
C ARG A 74 -13.47 -7.72 11.37
N TRP A 75 -14.47 -7.01 10.87
CA TRP A 75 -14.28 -5.90 9.95
C TRP A 75 -14.97 -4.64 10.46
N ALA A 76 -14.28 -3.50 10.41
CA ALA A 76 -14.84 -2.20 10.71
C ALA A 76 -14.77 -1.27 9.50
N GLY A 77 -15.83 -0.49 9.30
CA GLY A 77 -15.95 0.44 8.18
C GLY A 77 -16.80 -0.08 7.01
N PRO A 78 -16.55 0.39 5.78
CA PRO A 78 -17.34 0.03 4.62
C PRO A 78 -17.34 -1.48 4.37
N ASP A 79 -18.49 -2.04 4.03
CA ASP A 79 -18.65 -3.46 3.70
C ASP A 79 -17.94 -3.85 2.38
N ALA A 80 -17.81 -5.15 2.15
CA ALA A 80 -17.19 -5.71 0.95
C ALA A 80 -17.86 -5.22 -0.35
N ALA A 81 -19.18 -5.04 -0.36
CA ALA A 81 -19.91 -4.52 -1.52
C ALA A 81 -19.57 -3.04 -1.80
N THR A 82 -19.39 -2.24 -0.77
CA THR A 82 -18.96 -0.85 -0.89
C THR A 82 -17.53 -0.76 -1.40
N TRP A 83 -16.62 -1.59 -0.89
CA TRP A 83 -15.25 -1.67 -1.38
C TRP A 83 -15.19 -2.18 -2.82
N ALA A 84 -16.03 -3.16 -3.19
CA ALA A 84 -16.16 -3.65 -4.57
C ALA A 84 -16.46 -2.50 -5.56
N ARG A 85 -17.44 -1.66 -5.21
CA ARG A 85 -17.76 -0.48 -6.05
C ARG A 85 -16.61 0.53 -6.12
N ARG A 86 -15.94 0.81 -4.99
CA ARG A 86 -14.83 1.78 -4.92
C ARG A 86 -13.59 1.33 -5.70
N LEU A 87 -13.35 0.02 -5.75
CA LEU A 87 -12.15 -0.55 -6.37
C LEU A 87 -12.41 -1.15 -7.76
N GLY A 88 -13.69 -1.24 -8.18
CA GLY A 88 -14.04 -1.87 -9.46
C GLY A 88 -13.66 -3.35 -9.51
N GLN A 89 -13.93 -4.08 -8.41
CA GLN A 89 -13.63 -5.50 -8.23
C GLN A 89 -14.86 -6.28 -7.76
N SER A 90 -14.76 -7.62 -7.71
CA SER A 90 -15.74 -8.41 -6.97
C SER A 90 -15.62 -8.15 -5.46
N PRO A 91 -16.67 -8.42 -4.66
CA PRO A 91 -16.59 -8.26 -3.20
C PRO A 91 -15.43 -9.01 -2.57
N ASP A 92 -15.20 -10.26 -2.93
CA ASP A 92 -14.11 -11.09 -2.41
C ASP A 92 -12.73 -10.53 -2.75
N GLN A 93 -12.55 -10.06 -4.00
CA GLN A 93 -11.30 -9.44 -4.42
C GLN A 93 -11.05 -8.10 -3.74
N ALA A 94 -12.09 -7.30 -3.54
CA ALA A 94 -11.97 -6.01 -2.86
C ALA A 94 -11.60 -6.21 -1.38
N GLU A 95 -12.23 -7.18 -0.70
CA GLU A 95 -11.90 -7.56 0.68
C GLU A 95 -10.44 -8.01 0.77
N ALA A 96 -10.00 -8.90 -0.13
CA ALA A 96 -8.63 -9.38 -0.17
C ALA A 96 -7.60 -8.25 -0.40
N VAL A 97 -7.91 -7.29 -1.28
CA VAL A 97 -7.04 -6.12 -1.53
C VAL A 97 -6.92 -5.24 -0.30
N VAL A 98 -8.04 -4.97 0.40
CA VAL A 98 -8.04 -4.16 1.64
C VAL A 98 -7.30 -4.88 2.76
N CYS A 99 -7.52 -6.19 2.91
CA CYS A 99 -6.80 -7.03 3.87
C CYS A 99 -5.27 -6.99 3.60
N ALA A 100 -4.86 -7.18 2.34
CA ALA A 100 -3.47 -7.09 1.93
C ALA A 100 -2.87 -5.71 2.25
N ALA A 101 -3.61 -4.61 2.03
CA ALA A 101 -3.15 -3.27 2.35
C ALA A 101 -2.78 -3.13 3.83
N VAL A 102 -3.64 -3.59 4.74
CA VAL A 102 -3.39 -3.53 6.19
C VAL A 102 -2.25 -4.46 6.60
N ARG A 103 -2.22 -5.68 6.08
CA ARG A 103 -1.16 -6.66 6.34
C ARG A 103 0.21 -6.13 5.94
N GLU A 104 0.35 -5.63 4.73
CA GLU A 104 1.62 -5.13 4.20
C GLU A 104 2.14 -3.90 4.98
N VAL A 105 1.24 -3.01 5.43
CA VAL A 105 1.62 -1.91 6.31
C VAL A 105 2.21 -2.45 7.62
N PHE A 106 1.58 -3.46 8.23
CA PHE A 106 2.11 -4.05 9.46
C PHE A 106 3.43 -4.77 9.22
N GLU A 107 3.53 -5.58 8.16
CA GLU A 107 4.73 -6.32 7.81
C GLU A 107 5.93 -5.40 7.55
N GLU A 108 5.75 -4.28 6.82
CA GLU A 108 6.85 -3.43 6.33
C GLU A 108 7.10 -2.16 7.14
N SER A 109 6.18 -1.76 8.03
CA SER A 109 6.35 -0.56 8.87
C SER A 109 6.15 -0.80 10.37
N GLY A 110 5.60 -1.94 10.74
CA GLY A 110 5.21 -2.25 12.11
C GLY A 110 3.96 -1.46 12.57
N ILE A 111 3.20 -0.85 11.66
CA ILE A 111 1.96 -0.13 11.98
C ILE A 111 0.77 -1.03 11.70
N LEU A 112 -0.09 -1.23 12.70
CA LEU A 112 -1.26 -2.08 12.59
C LEU A 112 -2.56 -1.26 12.56
N LEU A 113 -3.26 -1.32 11.43
CA LEU A 113 -4.58 -0.70 11.27
C LEU A 113 -5.67 -1.69 11.70
N ALA A 114 -5.67 -2.04 12.97
CA ALA A 114 -6.64 -2.92 13.61
C ALA A 114 -6.87 -2.54 15.06
N GLY A 115 -7.97 -2.96 15.64
CA GLY A 115 -8.29 -2.67 17.03
C GLY A 115 -9.28 -3.67 17.64
N PRO A 116 -9.42 -3.68 18.97
CA PRO A 116 -10.34 -4.58 19.66
C PRO A 116 -11.82 -4.33 19.29
N THR A 117 -12.14 -3.12 18.85
CA THR A 117 -13.49 -2.75 18.40
C THR A 117 -13.47 -2.03 17.05
N GLY A 118 -14.63 -1.81 16.45
CA GLY A 118 -14.77 -1.04 15.22
C GLY A 118 -14.49 0.47 15.34
N SER A 119 -14.22 0.98 16.55
CA SER A 119 -13.96 2.40 16.82
C SER A 119 -12.62 2.66 17.51
N THR A 120 -11.90 1.63 17.91
CA THR A 120 -10.60 1.72 18.60
C THR A 120 -9.48 1.15 17.73
N ILE A 121 -8.26 1.52 18.03
CA ILE A 121 -7.05 0.99 17.41
C ILE A 121 -6.11 0.51 18.52
N VAL A 122 -5.24 -0.44 18.24
CA VAL A 122 -4.19 -0.83 19.18
C VAL A 122 -3.18 0.30 19.29
N ASP A 123 -2.90 0.77 20.51
CA ASP A 123 -2.02 1.91 20.74
C ASP A 123 -0.54 1.57 20.52
N ASP A 124 -0.10 0.38 20.98
CA ASP A 124 1.29 -0.06 20.87
C ASP A 124 1.37 -1.52 20.39
N VAL A 125 2.13 -1.72 19.35
CA VAL A 125 2.42 -3.01 18.73
C VAL A 125 3.94 -3.27 18.64
N SER A 126 4.72 -2.65 19.55
CA SER A 126 6.19 -2.74 19.55
C SER A 126 6.75 -3.85 20.41
N GLY A 127 5.92 -4.54 21.20
CA GLY A 127 6.35 -5.64 22.07
C GLY A 127 6.88 -6.86 21.30
N ASP A 128 7.74 -7.65 21.97
CA ASP A 128 8.38 -8.83 21.38
C ASP A 128 7.37 -9.86 20.85
N ASP A 129 6.23 -10.00 21.50
CA ASP A 129 5.14 -10.88 21.09
C ASP A 129 4.52 -10.45 19.75
N TRP A 130 4.37 -9.15 19.52
CA TRP A 130 3.94 -8.58 18.25
C TRP A 130 4.98 -8.81 17.16
N GLU A 131 6.26 -8.63 17.51
CA GLU A 131 7.35 -8.77 16.55
C GLU A 131 7.54 -10.22 16.08
N VAL A 132 7.39 -11.19 16.97
CA VAL A 132 7.40 -12.62 16.64
C VAL A 132 6.30 -12.97 15.64
N GLU A 133 5.06 -12.50 15.87
CA GLU A 133 3.94 -12.74 14.96
C GLU A 133 4.10 -11.99 13.64
N ARG A 134 4.60 -10.74 13.68
CA ARG A 134 4.89 -9.99 12.46
C ARG A 134 5.95 -10.72 11.60
N ALA A 135 7.02 -11.23 12.21
CA ALA A 135 8.02 -12.01 11.51
C ALA A 135 7.44 -13.32 10.92
N ALA A 136 6.51 -13.96 11.61
CA ALA A 136 5.80 -15.14 11.12
C ALA A 136 4.86 -14.81 9.91
N LEU A 137 4.25 -13.61 9.90
CA LEU A 137 3.49 -13.10 8.74
C LEU A 137 4.40 -12.90 7.53
N VAL A 138 5.52 -12.19 7.70
CA VAL A 138 6.53 -11.96 6.65
C VAL A 138 7.06 -13.29 6.08
N ALA A 139 7.32 -14.26 6.96
CA ALA A 139 7.76 -15.61 6.57
C ALA A 139 6.63 -16.47 5.98
N ARG A 140 5.39 -15.97 5.92
CA ARG A 140 4.19 -16.69 5.48
C ARG A 140 3.88 -17.95 6.30
N GLN A 141 4.33 -18.01 7.53
CA GLN A 141 4.07 -19.08 8.48
C GLN A 141 2.74 -18.86 9.22
N LEU A 142 2.29 -17.61 9.31
CA LEU A 142 1.03 -17.19 9.91
C LEU A 142 0.17 -16.48 8.86
N GLY A 143 -1.14 -16.75 8.83
CA GLY A 143 -2.11 -16.00 8.04
C GLY A 143 -2.56 -14.73 8.77
N PHE A 144 -2.74 -13.61 8.04
CA PHE A 144 -3.13 -12.35 8.67
C PHE A 144 -4.51 -12.43 9.36
N ALA A 145 -5.45 -13.16 8.77
CA ALA A 145 -6.74 -13.43 9.40
C ALA A 145 -6.62 -14.26 10.69
N GLU A 146 -5.72 -15.22 10.72
CA GLU A 146 -5.43 -16.02 11.91
C GLU A 146 -4.83 -15.15 13.01
N PHE A 147 -3.86 -14.31 12.67
CA PHE A 147 -3.27 -13.32 13.56
C PHE A 147 -4.33 -12.41 14.20
N LEU A 148 -5.20 -11.78 13.40
CA LEU A 148 -6.25 -10.91 13.90
C LEU A 148 -7.24 -11.64 14.84
N ARG A 149 -7.61 -12.88 14.49
CA ARG A 149 -8.50 -13.69 15.33
C ARG A 149 -7.85 -14.10 16.65
N ALA A 150 -6.59 -14.51 16.63
CA ALA A 150 -5.87 -14.90 17.84
C ALA A 150 -5.77 -13.75 18.85
N ARG A 151 -5.71 -12.51 18.35
CA ARG A 151 -5.65 -11.30 19.17
C ARG A 151 -7.01 -10.62 19.41
N ASP A 152 -8.10 -11.24 18.96
CA ASP A 152 -9.46 -10.69 19.01
C ASP A 152 -9.56 -9.26 18.41
N LEU A 153 -8.92 -9.03 17.27
CA LEU A 153 -8.89 -7.72 16.61
C LEU A 153 -9.83 -7.66 15.40
N ALA A 154 -10.42 -6.48 15.18
CA ALA A 154 -11.12 -6.12 13.96
C ALA A 154 -10.19 -5.31 13.04
N LEU A 155 -10.17 -5.66 11.76
CA LEU A 155 -9.50 -4.88 10.72
C LEU A 155 -10.22 -3.54 10.56
N ARG A 156 -9.49 -2.43 10.62
CA ARG A 156 -10.00 -1.06 10.50
C ARG A 156 -9.92 -0.55 9.06
N ALA A 157 -10.78 -1.11 8.20
CA ALA A 157 -10.86 -0.70 6.80
C ALA A 157 -11.30 0.75 6.61
N ASP A 158 -12.01 1.31 7.60
CA ASP A 158 -12.41 2.73 7.64
C ASP A 158 -11.22 3.69 7.71
N LEU A 159 -10.04 3.23 8.10
CA LEU A 159 -8.81 4.04 8.13
C LEU A 159 -8.10 4.11 6.78
N LEU A 160 -8.56 3.33 5.79
CA LEU A 160 -8.04 3.36 4.43
C LEU A 160 -8.90 4.23 3.51
N ALA A 161 -8.24 5.04 2.69
CA ALA A 161 -8.90 5.78 1.61
C ALA A 161 -8.29 5.38 0.26
N PRO A 162 -9.07 4.86 -0.70
CA PRO A 162 -8.55 4.46 -2.00
C PRO A 162 -8.15 5.72 -2.79
N TRP A 163 -6.96 5.66 -3.43
CA TRP A 163 -6.40 6.83 -4.12
C TRP A 163 -6.24 6.65 -5.62
N ALA A 164 -5.69 5.52 -6.05
CA ALA A 164 -5.42 5.25 -7.46
C ALA A 164 -5.26 3.74 -7.70
N ARG A 165 -5.42 3.32 -8.95
CA ARG A 165 -5.13 1.97 -9.43
C ARG A 165 -4.15 2.04 -10.59
N TRP A 166 -3.10 1.22 -10.54
CA TRP A 166 -2.07 1.16 -11.57
C TRP A 166 -1.85 -0.27 -12.05
N ILE A 167 -1.92 -0.48 -13.36
CA ILE A 167 -1.59 -1.78 -13.97
C ILE A 167 -0.25 -1.67 -14.67
N THR A 168 0.65 -2.61 -14.37
CA THR A 168 1.94 -2.71 -15.06
C THR A 168 1.73 -2.92 -16.56
N PRO A 169 2.50 -2.25 -17.45
CA PRO A 169 2.38 -2.39 -18.90
C PRO A 169 2.44 -3.84 -19.38
N GLU A 170 1.80 -4.11 -20.52
CA GLU A 170 1.65 -5.46 -21.08
C GLU A 170 2.98 -6.14 -21.44
N PHE A 171 3.99 -5.38 -21.83
CA PHE A 171 5.30 -5.87 -22.22
C PHE A 171 6.22 -6.25 -21.06
N GLU A 172 5.79 -6.04 -19.81
CA GLU A 172 6.57 -6.44 -18.64
C GLU A 172 6.27 -7.89 -18.26
N PRO A 173 7.30 -8.71 -17.97
CA PRO A 173 7.12 -10.14 -17.68
C PRO A 173 6.47 -10.38 -16.31
N ARG A 174 6.60 -9.44 -15.39
CA ARG A 174 5.94 -9.46 -14.07
C ARG A 174 5.00 -8.28 -14.01
N ARG A 175 3.71 -8.56 -13.88
CA ARG A 175 2.67 -7.53 -13.88
C ARG A 175 1.90 -7.56 -12.59
N TYR A 176 1.58 -6.35 -12.12
CA TYR A 176 0.76 -6.12 -10.95
C TYR A 176 -0.40 -5.20 -11.31
N ASP A 177 -1.54 -5.43 -10.69
CA ASP A 177 -2.69 -4.56 -10.65
C ASP A 177 -2.74 -4.00 -9.22
N THR A 178 -2.13 -2.83 -9.03
CA THR A 178 -1.82 -2.28 -7.71
C THR A 178 -2.79 -1.18 -7.33
N TYR A 179 -3.45 -1.33 -6.20
CA TYR A 179 -4.26 -0.33 -5.55
C TYR A 179 -3.45 0.48 -4.57
N PHE A 180 -3.51 1.81 -4.71
CA PHE A 180 -2.87 2.77 -3.84
C PHE A 180 -3.89 3.30 -2.85
N PHE A 181 -3.58 3.19 -1.57
CA PHE A 181 -4.40 3.70 -0.48
C PHE A 181 -3.66 4.80 0.28
N LEU A 182 -4.41 5.66 0.94
CA LEU A 182 -3.93 6.58 1.96
C LEU A 182 -4.34 6.04 3.32
N ALA A 183 -3.46 6.19 4.31
CA ALA A 183 -3.80 5.96 5.70
C ALA A 183 -3.05 6.96 6.59
N ARG A 184 -3.71 7.46 7.63
CA ARG A 184 -3.05 8.26 8.66
C ARG A 184 -2.30 7.34 9.62
N LEU A 185 -1.09 7.71 10.01
CA LEU A 185 -0.37 7.05 11.10
C LEU A 185 -1.23 7.17 12.37
N PRO A 186 -1.59 6.05 13.03
CA PRO A 186 -2.31 6.10 14.28
C PRO A 186 -1.50 6.77 15.39
N ASP A 187 -2.20 7.51 16.25
CA ASP A 187 -1.58 8.04 17.46
C ASP A 187 -1.07 6.90 18.35
N GLY A 188 0.09 7.09 18.96
CA GLY A 188 0.74 6.10 19.84
C GLY A 188 1.61 5.08 19.10
N GLN A 189 1.32 4.74 17.85
CA GLN A 189 2.15 3.80 17.09
C GLN A 189 3.36 4.48 16.45
N LEU A 190 4.49 3.77 16.44
CA LEU A 190 5.75 4.22 15.86
C LEU A 190 6.19 3.29 14.73
N THR A 191 6.53 3.87 13.57
CA THR A 191 7.12 3.09 12.47
C THR A 191 8.50 2.59 12.88
N ARG A 192 8.80 1.37 12.45
CA ARG A 192 10.09 0.72 12.67
C ARG A 192 10.70 0.31 11.34
N ASN A 193 12.04 0.28 11.28
CA ASN A 193 12.71 -0.47 10.22
C ASN A 193 12.70 -1.94 10.64
N VAL A 194 11.79 -2.68 10.04
CA VAL A 194 11.54 -4.08 10.42
C VAL A 194 12.41 -5.08 9.65
N GLY A 195 13.38 -4.59 8.85
CA GLY A 195 14.35 -5.42 8.14
C GLY A 195 13.78 -6.21 6.95
N GLY A 196 14.63 -7.04 6.36
CA GLY A 196 14.25 -7.97 5.30
C GLY A 196 14.21 -7.35 3.90
N GLU A 197 13.12 -6.75 3.49
CA GLU A 197 12.93 -6.20 2.14
C GLU A 197 13.40 -4.76 1.96
N ALA A 198 13.63 -4.04 3.06
CA ALA A 198 14.07 -2.64 3.07
C ALA A 198 15.44 -2.46 3.72
N ASP A 199 16.35 -1.73 3.06
CA ASP A 199 17.64 -1.34 3.63
C ASP A 199 17.62 0.08 4.22
N GLU A 200 16.60 0.87 3.89
CA GLU A 200 16.41 2.22 4.40
C GLU A 200 14.92 2.55 4.49
N VAL A 201 14.53 3.29 5.51
CA VAL A 201 13.20 3.86 5.66
C VAL A 201 13.28 5.36 5.82
N ARG A 202 12.33 6.08 5.26
CA ARG A 202 12.27 7.55 5.33
C ARG A 202 10.84 8.06 5.43
N TRP A 203 10.69 9.15 6.15
CA TRP A 203 9.55 10.03 6.02
C TRP A 203 9.87 11.13 5.00
N VAL A 204 9.12 11.15 3.89
CA VAL A 204 9.39 11.98 2.72
C VAL A 204 8.29 13.01 2.57
N ARG A 205 8.65 14.29 2.46
CA ARG A 205 7.68 15.30 2.00
C ARG A 205 7.39 15.06 0.51
N PRO A 206 6.14 15.12 0.05
CA PRO A 206 5.81 14.88 -1.36
C PRO A 206 6.61 15.76 -2.34
N ILE A 207 6.96 16.98 -1.93
CA ILE A 207 7.77 17.91 -2.73
C ILE A 207 9.21 17.41 -2.99
N ASP A 208 9.77 16.64 -2.05
CA ASP A 208 11.17 16.17 -2.11
C ASP A 208 11.37 14.93 -3.00
N ARG A 209 10.31 14.42 -3.64
CA ARG A 209 10.33 13.21 -4.50
C ARG A 209 11.37 13.23 -5.63
N ARG A 210 11.82 14.42 -6.07
CA ARG A 210 12.70 14.57 -7.26
C ARG A 210 14.06 13.93 -7.05
N GLY A 211 14.56 13.90 -5.82
CA GLY A 211 15.87 13.35 -5.47
C GLY A 211 15.88 11.84 -5.23
N LEU A 212 14.72 11.17 -5.28
CA LEU A 212 14.60 9.77 -4.92
C LEU A 212 14.37 8.88 -6.15
N PRO A 213 15.10 7.76 -6.29
CA PRO A 213 14.83 6.76 -7.32
C PRO A 213 13.50 6.07 -7.01
N MET A 214 12.51 6.23 -7.87
CA MET A 214 11.15 5.69 -7.71
C MET A 214 10.63 5.19 -9.04
N LEU A 215 9.80 4.16 -9.01
CA LEU A 215 9.02 3.75 -10.16
C LEU A 215 7.97 4.83 -10.54
N PRO A 216 7.57 4.88 -11.83
CA PRO A 216 6.62 5.89 -12.31
C PRO A 216 5.32 5.99 -11.48
N PRO A 217 4.65 4.89 -11.07
CA PRO A 217 3.45 4.97 -10.24
C PRO A 217 3.70 5.66 -8.90
N THR A 218 4.77 5.28 -8.18
CA THR A 218 5.14 5.88 -6.89
C THR A 218 5.39 7.38 -7.02
N ARG A 219 6.18 7.77 -8.04
CA ARG A 219 6.50 9.18 -8.32
C ARG A 219 5.27 9.99 -8.70
N ALA A 220 4.40 9.41 -9.55
CA ALA A 220 3.17 10.06 -9.97
C ALA A 220 2.20 10.26 -8.81
N THR A 221 2.06 9.26 -7.95
CA THR A 221 1.21 9.35 -6.76
C THR A 221 1.72 10.42 -5.79
N LEU A 222 3.03 10.46 -5.50
CA LEU A 222 3.59 11.55 -4.68
C LEU A 222 3.37 12.94 -5.29
N LYS A 223 3.45 13.06 -6.63
CA LYS A 223 3.13 14.32 -7.31
C LYS A 223 1.66 14.71 -7.12
N GLN A 224 0.74 13.74 -7.14
CA GLN A 224 -0.68 14.01 -6.97
C GLN A 224 -1.00 14.46 -5.52
N VAL A 225 -0.43 13.79 -4.53
CA VAL A 225 -0.68 14.15 -3.12
C VAL A 225 -0.01 15.46 -2.74
N ASP A 226 1.09 15.86 -3.39
CA ASP A 226 1.77 17.15 -3.21
C ASP A 226 0.88 18.39 -3.48
N ALA A 227 -0.28 18.20 -4.12
CA ALA A 227 -1.22 19.27 -4.39
C ALA A 227 -2.09 19.68 -3.17
N TYR A 228 -1.99 18.96 -2.05
CA TYR A 228 -2.80 19.16 -0.85
C TYR A 228 -1.93 19.64 0.30
N GLY A 229 -2.41 20.62 1.04
CA GLY A 229 -1.66 21.27 2.12
C GLY A 229 -1.70 20.52 3.44
N SER A 230 -2.68 19.62 3.64
CA SER A 230 -2.86 18.88 4.88
C SER A 230 -3.34 17.45 4.64
N ILE A 231 -3.18 16.58 5.66
CA ILE A 231 -3.72 15.21 5.62
C ILE A 231 -5.24 15.24 5.53
N ASP A 232 -5.90 16.17 6.22
CA ASP A 232 -7.36 16.25 6.21
C ASP A 232 -7.92 16.60 4.82
N GLU A 233 -7.31 17.58 4.15
CA GLU A 233 -7.65 17.89 2.76
C GLU A 233 -7.42 16.70 1.82
N LEU A 234 -6.31 16.00 2.00
CA LEU A 234 -5.96 14.85 1.19
C LEU A 234 -6.95 13.68 1.39
N MET A 235 -7.29 13.37 2.63
CA MET A 235 -8.27 12.32 2.97
C MET A 235 -9.67 12.67 2.47
N ALA A 236 -10.07 13.95 2.59
CA ALA A 236 -11.34 14.43 2.03
C ALA A 236 -11.38 14.29 0.50
N ALA A 237 -10.29 14.67 -0.18
CA ALA A 237 -10.17 14.54 -1.64
C ALA A 237 -10.24 13.08 -2.10
N ALA A 238 -9.73 12.14 -1.32
CA ALA A 238 -9.77 10.72 -1.65
C ALA A 238 -11.19 10.17 -1.79
N ALA A 239 -12.17 10.75 -1.06
CA ALA A 239 -13.57 10.34 -1.14
C ALA A 239 -14.20 10.59 -2.52
N ALA A 240 -13.69 11.56 -3.29
CA ALA A 240 -14.16 11.91 -4.62
C ALA A 240 -13.32 11.30 -5.76
N ARG A 241 -12.27 10.53 -5.42
CA ARG A 241 -11.38 9.95 -6.44
C ARG A 241 -11.94 8.67 -7.03
N ASP A 242 -11.73 8.54 -8.34
CA ASP A 242 -11.91 7.27 -9.04
C ASP A 242 -10.65 6.39 -8.87
N ALA A 243 -10.75 5.42 -7.96
CA ALA A 243 -9.72 4.40 -7.75
C ALA A 243 -10.08 3.06 -8.44
N ALA A 244 -11.20 2.99 -9.13
CA ALA A 244 -11.63 1.82 -9.89
C ALA A 244 -10.98 1.77 -11.27
N THR A 245 -10.91 2.92 -11.95
CA THR A 245 -10.33 3.01 -13.29
C THR A 245 -8.80 2.94 -13.24
N PRO A 246 -8.18 1.92 -13.88
CA PRO A 246 -6.74 1.75 -13.79
C PRO A 246 -5.99 2.72 -14.72
N VAL A 247 -4.85 3.21 -14.25
CA VAL A 247 -3.82 3.83 -15.06
C VAL A 247 -2.88 2.75 -15.56
N MET A 248 -2.84 2.53 -16.87
CA MET A 248 -1.87 1.63 -17.50
C MET A 248 -1.03 2.43 -18.50
N PRO A 249 0.26 2.68 -18.21
CA PRO A 249 1.13 3.41 -19.12
C PRO A 249 1.26 2.67 -20.46
N ARG A 250 1.08 3.40 -21.56
CA ARG A 250 1.27 2.89 -22.91
C ARG A 250 2.47 3.59 -23.56
N LEU A 251 3.18 2.87 -24.40
CA LEU A 251 4.18 3.51 -25.27
C LEU A 251 3.46 4.34 -26.32
N VAL A 252 3.73 5.63 -26.33
CA VAL A 252 3.37 6.48 -27.47
C VAL A 252 4.54 6.39 -28.45
N GLN A 253 4.29 5.94 -29.67
CA GLN A 253 5.24 6.08 -30.75
C GLN A 253 5.31 7.57 -31.09
N ALA A 254 6.49 8.15 -30.90
CA ALA A 254 6.79 9.50 -31.39
C ALA A 254 7.12 9.46 -32.85
#